data_80b6bdd2f27bf675700198b85ba72edb
#
_entry.id   80b6bdd2f27bf675700198b85ba72edb
#
_cell.length_a   1.000
_cell.length_b   1.000
_cell.length_c   1.000
_cell.angle_alpha   90.00
_cell.angle_beta   90.00
_cell.angle_gamma   90.00
#
_symmetry.space_group_name_H-M   'P 1'
#
loop_
_entity.id
_entity.type
_entity.pdbx_description
1 polymer ?
#
loop_
_entity_poly.entity_id
_entity_poly.type
_entity_poly.pdbx_seq_one_letter_code
_entity_poly.pdbx_strand_id
1 'polypeptide(L)'
;MANADLCVKINAAWEENRKLYSAQRIWHVLLRDNQEIARCTVERLMRNLGMKGVVRGKKVVTTNPDTSQPCPDDKVNRLFKAEWPNQLWVSDFTYVSTWSGTVYVAFVIDVFAHRIVGWRVSTSMATQFVLDALDQAIWQRKTPDNNALVHHSDRGSQYLSIKNTERLVEVGIDPSVGRVGDSYDNALAECVIDLFGRTPNLLWRVGHPSGL
;
A
#
# COMPACT_ATOMS: atom_id res chain seq x y z
N MET A 1 0.66 32.60 -27.48
CA MET A 1 -0.51 31.84 -27.97
C MET A 1 -1.70 32.12 -27.08
N ALA A 2 -2.81 32.57 -27.64
CA ALA A 2 -3.98 32.87 -26.84
C ALA A 2 -4.59 31.57 -26.28
N ASN A 3 -5.10 31.60 -25.05
CA ASN A 3 -5.78 30.46 -24.44
C ASN A 3 -6.89 29.86 -25.32
N ALA A 4 -7.48 30.67 -26.23
CA ALA A 4 -8.52 30.24 -27.15
C ALA A 4 -8.04 29.21 -28.19
N ASP A 5 -6.90 29.45 -28.83
CA ASP A 5 -6.33 28.48 -29.81
C ASP A 5 -5.95 27.18 -29.17
N LEU A 6 -5.50 27.28 -27.92
CA LEU A 6 -5.15 26.10 -27.13
C LEU A 6 -6.36 25.27 -26.76
N CYS A 7 -7.46 25.91 -26.39
CA CYS A 7 -8.72 25.23 -26.11
C CYS A 7 -9.22 24.46 -27.34
N VAL A 8 -9.10 25.05 -28.56
CA VAL A 8 -9.47 24.38 -29.81
C VAL A 8 -8.65 23.12 -30.03
N LYS A 9 -7.32 23.20 -29.85
CA LYS A 9 -6.42 22.06 -30.01
C LYS A 9 -6.67 20.96 -28.97
N ILE A 10 -6.88 21.34 -27.72
CA ILE A 10 -7.23 20.41 -26.63
C ILE A 10 -8.55 19.70 -26.95
N ASN A 11 -9.55 20.44 -27.42
CA ASN A 11 -10.85 19.87 -27.79
C ASN A 11 -10.71 18.89 -28.97
N ALA A 12 -10.00 19.27 -30.03
CA ALA A 12 -9.75 18.40 -31.16
C ALA A 12 -9.06 17.09 -30.75
N ALA A 13 -7.97 17.18 -29.99
CA ALA A 13 -7.27 16.02 -29.48
C ALA A 13 -8.15 15.13 -28.57
N TRP A 14 -9.04 15.71 -27.80
CA TRP A 14 -9.95 14.97 -26.93
C TRP A 14 -11.05 14.26 -27.69
N GLU A 15 -11.66 14.91 -28.69
CA GLU A 15 -12.65 14.32 -29.60
C GLU A 15 -12.05 13.17 -30.43
N GLU A 16 -10.88 13.37 -30.99
CA GLU A 16 -10.16 12.38 -31.80
C GLU A 16 -9.84 11.11 -31.00
N ASN A 17 -9.59 11.27 -29.70
CA ASN A 17 -9.35 10.15 -28.79
C ASN A 17 -10.62 9.69 -28.05
N ARG A 18 -11.78 9.83 -28.70
CA ARG A 18 -13.10 9.33 -28.23
C ARG A 18 -13.49 9.82 -26.83
N LYS A 19 -13.00 10.99 -26.41
CA LYS A 19 -13.27 11.58 -25.08
C LYS A 19 -12.75 10.74 -23.90
N LEU A 20 -11.79 9.82 -24.14
CA LEU A 20 -11.28 8.90 -23.13
C LEU A 20 -10.02 9.40 -22.43
N TYR A 21 -9.29 10.31 -23.05
CA TYR A 21 -7.99 10.73 -22.57
C TYR A 21 -8.06 11.66 -21.37
N SER A 22 -7.21 11.37 -20.37
CA SER A 22 -6.95 12.28 -19.25
C SER A 22 -6.09 13.48 -19.69
N ALA A 23 -6.03 14.51 -18.87
CA ALA A 23 -5.21 15.69 -19.14
C ALA A 23 -3.74 15.37 -19.39
N GLN A 24 -3.20 14.37 -18.71
CA GLN A 24 -1.82 13.90 -18.95
C GLN A 24 -1.65 13.30 -20.35
N ARG A 25 -2.60 12.50 -20.81
CA ARG A 25 -2.54 11.91 -22.16
C ARG A 25 -2.72 12.95 -23.24
N ILE A 26 -3.64 13.89 -23.07
CA ILE A 26 -3.83 15.04 -23.96
C ILE A 26 -2.56 15.89 -24.03
N TRP A 27 -1.92 16.16 -22.89
CA TRP A 27 -0.64 16.86 -22.84
C TRP A 27 0.44 16.16 -23.68
N HIS A 28 0.55 14.83 -23.57
CA HIS A 28 1.49 14.05 -24.42
C HIS A 28 1.15 14.10 -25.91
N VAL A 29 -0.12 14.14 -26.29
CA VAL A 29 -0.53 14.33 -27.69
C VAL A 29 -0.05 15.68 -28.19
N LEU A 30 -0.33 16.75 -27.44
CA LEU A 30 0.09 18.10 -27.81
C LEU A 30 1.61 18.29 -27.90
N LEU A 31 2.36 17.60 -27.02
CA LEU A 31 3.83 17.59 -27.13
C LEU A 31 4.33 16.92 -28.41
N ARG A 32 3.69 15.85 -28.87
CA ARG A 32 4.03 15.19 -30.16
C ARG A 32 3.74 16.09 -31.34
N ASP A 33 2.74 16.97 -31.21
CA ASP A 33 2.40 17.98 -32.20
C ASP A 33 3.25 19.26 -32.06
N ASN A 34 4.41 19.17 -31.42
CA ASN A 34 5.37 20.25 -31.17
C ASN A 34 4.76 21.47 -30.45
N GLN A 35 3.76 21.25 -29.60
CA GLN A 35 3.21 22.30 -28.75
C GLN A 35 3.94 22.30 -27.39
N GLU A 36 4.82 23.27 -27.19
CA GLU A 36 5.48 23.48 -25.89
C GLU A 36 4.53 24.08 -24.87
N ILE A 37 3.92 23.23 -24.08
CA ILE A 37 2.88 23.59 -23.10
C ILE A 37 3.14 22.90 -21.78
N ALA A 38 2.96 23.62 -20.69
CA ALA A 38 3.00 23.03 -19.35
C ALA A 38 1.76 22.13 -19.10
N ARG A 39 1.97 20.96 -18.51
CA ARG A 39 0.90 20.02 -18.16
C ARG A 39 -0.21 20.67 -17.33
N CYS A 40 0.17 21.50 -16.34
CA CYS A 40 -0.79 22.24 -15.50
C CYS A 40 -1.73 23.15 -16.27
N THR A 41 -1.26 23.74 -17.39
CA THR A 41 -2.09 24.56 -18.29
C THR A 41 -3.16 23.69 -18.96
N VAL A 42 -2.79 22.52 -19.46
CA VAL A 42 -3.73 21.57 -20.09
C VAL A 42 -4.77 21.11 -19.05
N GLU A 43 -4.34 20.76 -17.84
CA GLU A 43 -5.23 20.36 -16.76
C GLU A 43 -6.24 21.45 -16.40
N ARG A 44 -5.80 22.69 -16.30
CA ARG A 44 -6.65 23.84 -16.01
C ARG A 44 -7.66 24.08 -17.12
N LEU A 45 -7.23 24.06 -18.39
CA LEU A 45 -8.10 24.30 -19.53
C LEU A 45 -9.12 23.19 -19.71
N MET A 46 -8.73 21.92 -19.59
CA MET A 46 -9.67 20.80 -19.63
C MET A 46 -10.71 20.89 -18.52
N ARG A 47 -10.31 21.29 -17.30
CA ARG A 47 -11.24 21.50 -16.19
C ARG A 47 -12.24 22.60 -16.50
N ASN A 48 -11.80 23.74 -17.06
CA ASN A 48 -12.67 24.85 -17.44
C ASN A 48 -13.65 24.46 -18.56
N LEU A 49 -13.23 23.57 -19.46
CA LEU A 49 -14.07 23.03 -20.55
C LEU A 49 -14.97 21.85 -20.08
N GLY A 50 -14.92 21.48 -18.81
CA GLY A 50 -15.69 20.35 -18.29
C GLY A 50 -15.23 18.98 -18.78
N MET A 51 -14.03 18.89 -19.39
CA MET A 51 -13.48 17.65 -19.96
C MET A 51 -12.85 16.78 -18.89
N LYS A 52 -13.27 15.53 -18.80
CA LYS A 52 -12.71 14.55 -17.84
C LYS A 52 -12.33 13.27 -18.60
N GLY A 53 -11.12 12.79 -18.38
CA GLY A 53 -10.71 11.48 -18.88
C GLY A 53 -11.50 10.37 -18.17
N VAL A 54 -11.69 9.27 -18.89
CA VAL A 54 -12.37 8.09 -18.33
C VAL A 54 -11.41 7.36 -17.42
N VAL A 55 -11.80 7.20 -16.16
CA VAL A 55 -11.12 6.32 -15.21
C VAL A 55 -11.68 4.92 -15.39
N ARG A 56 -10.81 3.97 -15.76
CA ARG A 56 -11.20 2.56 -15.88
C ARG A 56 -11.48 1.99 -14.48
N GLY A 57 -12.65 1.43 -14.34
CA GLY A 57 -13.04 0.66 -13.17
C GLY A 57 -13.78 1.46 -12.10
N LYS A 58 -14.60 0.75 -11.34
CA LYS A 58 -15.20 1.25 -10.11
C LYS A 58 -14.06 1.43 -9.10
N LYS A 59 -14.00 2.57 -8.41
CA LYS A 59 -13.07 2.75 -7.29
C LYS A 59 -13.38 1.66 -6.28
N VAL A 60 -12.51 0.64 -6.23
CA VAL A 60 -12.66 -0.43 -5.25
C VAL A 60 -12.26 0.18 -3.91
N VAL A 61 -13.21 0.35 -3.01
CA VAL A 61 -12.95 0.68 -1.61
C VAL A 61 -12.55 -0.63 -0.95
N THR A 62 -11.26 -0.84 -0.78
CA THR A 62 -10.71 -2.07 -0.19
C THR A 62 -10.73 -2.04 1.34
N THR A 63 -10.89 -0.87 1.93
CA THR A 63 -10.90 -0.68 3.38
C THR A 63 -12.16 0.08 3.78
N ASN A 64 -12.96 -0.52 4.65
CA ASN A 64 -14.08 0.14 5.31
C ASN A 64 -13.62 0.48 6.72
N PRO A 65 -13.23 1.75 7.01
CA PRO A 65 -12.74 2.10 8.35
C PRO A 65 -13.89 1.99 9.34
N ASP A 66 -13.73 1.14 10.34
CA ASP A 66 -14.62 1.12 11.50
C ASP A 66 -14.25 2.32 12.39
N THR A 67 -15.06 3.36 12.34
CA THR A 67 -14.84 4.59 13.10
C THR A 67 -15.28 4.48 14.57
N SER A 68 -15.90 3.37 14.96
CA SER A 68 -16.44 3.15 16.31
C SER A 68 -15.40 2.61 17.30
N GLN A 69 -14.24 2.12 16.81
CA GLN A 69 -13.22 1.55 17.67
C GLN A 69 -12.10 2.55 17.99
N PRO A 70 -11.59 2.56 19.23
CA PRO A 70 -10.42 3.35 19.57
C PRO A 70 -9.22 2.89 18.72
N CYS A 71 -8.65 3.82 17.97
CA CYS A 71 -7.48 3.57 17.13
C CYS A 71 -6.23 3.97 17.92
N PRO A 72 -5.21 3.11 18.03
CA PRO A 72 -3.92 3.50 18.57
C PRO A 72 -3.33 4.72 17.84
N ASP A 73 -2.62 5.56 18.58
CA ASP A 73 -1.96 6.74 18.03
C ASP A 73 -0.80 6.36 17.10
N ASP A 74 -0.55 7.21 16.10
CA ASP A 74 0.63 7.09 15.25
C ASP A 74 1.88 7.52 16.04
N LYS A 75 2.67 6.52 16.47
CA LYS A 75 3.93 6.72 17.22
C LYS A 75 5.15 6.87 16.28
N VAL A 76 5.00 6.49 15.02
CA VAL A 76 6.10 6.48 14.05
C VAL A 76 6.26 7.83 13.35
N ASN A 77 5.15 8.54 13.10
CA ASN A 77 5.16 9.86 12.46
C ASN A 77 6.04 9.92 11.20
N ARG A 78 5.95 8.90 10.33
CA ARG A 78 6.75 8.73 9.10
C ARG A 78 8.26 8.53 9.32
N LEU A 79 8.71 8.37 10.53
CA LEU A 79 10.11 8.12 10.86
C LEU A 79 10.38 6.63 10.99
N PHE A 80 10.40 5.91 9.86
CA PHE A 80 10.70 4.47 9.81
C PHE A 80 12.18 4.21 10.00
N LYS A 81 12.69 4.53 11.21
CA LYS A 81 14.07 4.30 11.62
C LYS A 81 14.09 3.58 12.96
N ALA A 82 14.99 2.64 13.08
CA ALA A 82 15.28 1.92 14.31
C ALA A 82 16.80 1.90 14.55
N GLU A 83 17.22 1.98 15.80
CA GLU A 83 18.64 2.02 16.18
C GLU A 83 19.16 0.64 16.59
N TRP A 84 18.24 -0.29 16.92
CA TRP A 84 18.57 -1.67 17.31
C TRP A 84 17.47 -2.66 16.82
N PRO A 85 17.78 -3.96 16.76
CA PRO A 85 16.81 -4.97 16.39
C PRO A 85 15.59 -5.02 17.32
N ASN A 86 14.42 -5.27 16.76
CA ASN A 86 13.15 -5.35 17.49
C ASN A 86 12.75 -4.05 18.22
N GLN A 87 13.16 -2.89 17.74
CA GLN A 87 12.67 -1.60 18.19
C GLN A 87 11.38 -1.19 17.49
N LEU A 88 11.33 -1.41 16.20
CA LEU A 88 10.16 -1.10 15.38
C LEU A 88 9.90 -2.23 14.39
N TRP A 89 8.70 -2.78 14.45
CA TRP A 89 8.18 -3.69 13.44
C TRP A 89 7.12 -3.00 12.60
N VAL A 90 7.12 -3.26 11.30
CA VAL A 90 6.09 -2.80 10.36
C VAL A 90 5.39 -4.01 9.77
N SER A 91 4.07 -4.00 9.80
CA SER A 91 3.26 -5.06 9.21
C SER A 91 2.39 -4.53 8.09
N ASP A 92 2.27 -5.35 7.07
CA ASP A 92 1.35 -5.12 5.97
C ASP A 92 0.90 -6.46 5.37
N PHE A 93 -0.08 -6.42 4.49
CA PHE A 93 -0.45 -7.57 3.68
C PHE A 93 -0.67 -7.17 2.23
N THR A 94 -0.39 -8.11 1.35
CA THR A 94 -0.64 -7.96 -0.08
C THR A 94 -1.44 -9.14 -0.61
N TYR A 95 -1.94 -9.01 -1.82
CA TYR A 95 -2.59 -10.10 -2.52
C TYR A 95 -1.79 -10.48 -3.75
N VAL A 96 -1.68 -11.77 -4.00
CA VAL A 96 -0.96 -12.36 -5.13
C VAL A 96 -1.92 -13.19 -5.95
N SER A 97 -1.98 -12.90 -7.24
CA SER A 97 -2.75 -13.72 -8.18
C SER A 97 -1.96 -14.97 -8.54
N THR A 98 -2.52 -16.14 -8.27
CA THR A 98 -1.95 -17.43 -8.59
C THR A 98 -2.82 -18.17 -9.61
N TRP A 99 -2.32 -19.27 -10.16
CA TRP A 99 -3.08 -20.13 -11.06
C TRP A 99 -4.34 -20.72 -10.39
N SER A 100 -4.31 -20.88 -9.06
CA SER A 100 -5.41 -21.42 -8.26
C SER A 100 -6.35 -20.34 -7.70
N GLY A 101 -6.11 -19.07 -8.01
CA GLY A 101 -6.87 -17.93 -7.50
C GLY A 101 -6.01 -16.92 -6.75
N THR A 102 -6.66 -15.99 -6.07
CA THR A 102 -5.98 -14.96 -5.28
C THR A 102 -5.64 -15.48 -3.89
N VAL A 103 -4.39 -15.28 -3.46
CA VAL A 103 -3.93 -15.52 -2.10
C VAL A 103 -3.49 -14.22 -1.45
N TYR A 104 -3.64 -14.16 -0.13
CA TYR A 104 -3.23 -13.03 0.71
C TYR A 104 -1.94 -13.42 1.43
N VAL A 105 -1.01 -12.49 1.51
CA VAL A 105 0.28 -12.66 2.19
C VAL A 105 0.42 -11.56 3.23
N ALA A 106 0.37 -11.91 4.51
CA ALA A 106 0.70 -11.01 5.60
C ALA A 106 2.18 -11.19 5.98
N PHE A 107 2.83 -10.11 6.37
CA PHE A 107 4.22 -10.14 6.79
C PHE A 107 4.50 -9.07 7.86
N VAL A 108 5.50 -9.35 8.68
CA VAL A 108 6.05 -8.47 9.71
C VAL A 108 7.52 -8.26 9.41
N ILE A 109 7.96 -7.01 9.32
CA ILE A 109 9.33 -6.61 9.00
C ILE A 109 9.96 -5.92 10.20
N ASP A 110 11.16 -6.33 10.59
CA ASP A 110 12.02 -5.58 11.50
C ASP A 110 12.69 -4.45 10.72
N VAL A 111 12.41 -3.21 11.12
CA VAL A 111 12.90 -1.99 10.42
C VAL A 111 14.42 -1.86 10.50
N PHE A 112 15.03 -2.25 11.62
CA PHE A 112 16.49 -2.19 11.76
C PHE A 112 17.20 -3.22 10.87
N ALA A 113 16.75 -4.47 10.93
CA ALA A 113 17.39 -5.57 10.21
C ALA A 113 16.96 -5.66 8.73
N HIS A 114 15.94 -4.91 8.30
CA HIS A 114 15.30 -5.02 6.99
C HIS A 114 14.94 -6.47 6.65
N ARG A 115 14.45 -7.21 7.64
CA ARG A 115 14.18 -8.64 7.55
C ARG A 115 12.74 -8.96 7.91
N ILE A 116 12.13 -9.84 7.14
CA ILE A 116 10.83 -10.42 7.49
C ILE A 116 11.03 -11.35 8.68
N VAL A 117 10.35 -11.04 9.79
CA VAL A 117 10.42 -11.78 11.05
C VAL A 117 9.20 -12.68 11.28
N GLY A 118 8.10 -12.42 10.56
CA GLY A 118 6.93 -13.28 10.54
C GLY A 118 6.19 -13.12 9.22
N TRP A 119 5.56 -14.19 8.75
CA TRP A 119 4.76 -14.16 7.53
C TRP A 119 3.71 -15.27 7.51
N ARG A 120 2.61 -15.05 6.80
CA ARG A 120 1.56 -16.04 6.58
C ARG A 120 0.93 -15.86 5.21
N VAL A 121 0.56 -16.99 4.58
CA VAL A 121 -0.22 -17.02 3.35
C VAL A 121 -1.58 -17.61 3.65
N SER A 122 -2.64 -17.01 3.11
CA SER A 122 -4.01 -17.48 3.27
C SER A 122 -4.82 -17.25 1.99
N THR A 123 -5.81 -18.09 1.76
CA THR A 123 -6.83 -17.89 0.71
C THR A 123 -7.99 -17.00 1.19
N SER A 124 -8.03 -16.67 2.48
CA SER A 124 -9.04 -15.83 3.11
C SER A 124 -8.39 -14.63 3.78
N MET A 125 -9.01 -13.45 3.63
CA MET A 125 -8.60 -12.19 4.26
C MET A 125 -9.15 -12.04 5.69
N ALA A 126 -9.25 -13.14 6.44
CA ALA A 126 -9.70 -13.10 7.82
C ALA A 126 -8.59 -12.56 8.74
N THR A 127 -8.94 -11.88 9.85
CA THR A 127 -7.99 -11.34 10.84
C THR A 127 -6.97 -12.38 11.33
N GLN A 128 -7.36 -13.66 11.36
CA GLN A 128 -6.51 -14.74 11.87
C GLN A 128 -5.17 -14.86 11.12
N PHE A 129 -5.13 -14.64 9.79
CA PHE A 129 -3.86 -14.80 9.05
C PHE A 129 -2.83 -13.71 9.38
N VAL A 130 -3.29 -12.51 9.78
CA VAL A 130 -2.43 -11.44 10.26
C VAL A 130 -1.89 -11.76 11.65
N LEU A 131 -2.74 -12.29 12.53
CA LEU A 131 -2.35 -12.76 13.87
C LEU A 131 -1.32 -13.88 13.78
N ASP A 132 -1.50 -14.85 12.89
CA ASP A 132 -0.56 -15.95 12.70
C ASP A 132 0.85 -15.45 12.28
N ALA A 133 0.90 -14.42 11.43
CA ALA A 133 2.18 -13.80 11.05
C ALA A 133 2.83 -13.06 12.24
N LEU A 134 2.03 -12.37 13.04
CA LEU A 134 2.49 -11.67 14.24
C LEU A 134 2.99 -12.67 15.30
N ASP A 135 2.23 -13.72 15.59
CA ASP A 135 2.62 -14.76 16.55
C ASP A 135 3.92 -15.45 16.14
N GLN A 136 4.11 -15.70 14.84
CA GLN A 136 5.37 -16.23 14.32
C GLN A 136 6.53 -15.26 14.60
N ALA A 137 6.34 -13.96 14.36
CA ALA A 137 7.37 -12.95 14.62
C ALA A 137 7.75 -12.90 16.12
N ILE A 138 6.74 -12.89 16.99
CA ILE A 138 6.93 -12.91 18.44
C ILE A 138 7.71 -14.15 18.88
N TRP A 139 7.30 -15.31 18.40
CA TRP A 139 7.95 -16.58 18.77
C TRP A 139 9.41 -16.67 18.30
N GLN A 140 9.68 -16.25 17.06
CA GLN A 140 11.04 -16.31 16.48
C GLN A 140 12.02 -15.37 17.16
N ARG A 141 11.55 -14.19 17.57
CA ARG A 141 12.44 -13.12 18.03
C ARG A 141 12.65 -13.09 19.53
N LYS A 142 11.85 -13.79 20.35
CA LYS A 142 11.95 -13.81 21.82
C LYS A 142 12.25 -12.40 22.32
N THR A 143 11.29 -11.51 22.24
CA THR A 143 11.46 -10.09 22.63
C THR A 143 12.12 -10.01 23.99
N PRO A 144 13.27 -9.31 24.14
CA PRO A 144 13.89 -9.12 25.46
C PRO A 144 12.95 -8.31 26.35
N ASP A 145 12.86 -8.67 27.62
CA ASP A 145 11.91 -8.14 28.61
C ASP A 145 11.90 -6.63 28.83
N ASN A 146 12.79 -5.85 28.20
CA ASN A 146 13.01 -4.44 28.53
C ASN A 146 13.03 -3.46 27.34
N ASN A 147 12.79 -3.88 26.11
CA ASN A 147 12.78 -2.94 25.00
C ASN A 147 11.35 -2.70 24.53
N ALA A 148 10.90 -1.46 24.60
CA ALA A 148 9.60 -1.01 24.07
C ALA A 148 9.55 -1.21 22.55
N LEU A 149 9.18 -2.42 22.11
CA LEU A 149 8.93 -2.71 20.71
C LEU A 149 7.64 -2.03 20.28
N VAL A 150 7.70 -1.26 19.23
CA VAL A 150 6.54 -0.66 18.57
C VAL A 150 6.18 -1.51 17.35
N HIS A 151 4.92 -1.90 17.25
CA HIS A 151 4.37 -2.56 16.08
C HIS A 151 3.48 -1.58 15.31
N HIS A 152 3.94 -1.18 14.13
CA HIS A 152 3.22 -0.24 13.27
C HIS A 152 2.55 -0.98 12.11
N SER A 153 1.29 -0.61 11.86
CA SER A 153 0.52 -1.13 10.73
C SER A 153 -0.29 -0.01 10.07
N ASP A 154 -0.80 -0.30 8.87
CA ASP A 154 -1.80 0.56 8.25
C ASP A 154 -3.12 0.51 9.05
N ARG A 155 -4.07 1.37 8.66
CA ARG A 155 -5.40 1.44 9.28
C ARG A 155 -6.37 0.37 8.73
N GLY A 156 -5.87 -0.77 8.32
CA GLY A 156 -6.69 -1.89 7.86
C GLY A 156 -7.53 -2.49 8.98
N SER A 157 -8.77 -2.88 8.68
CA SER A 157 -9.68 -3.49 9.66
C SER A 157 -9.12 -4.75 10.33
N GLN A 158 -8.24 -5.47 9.64
CA GLN A 158 -7.58 -6.66 10.15
C GLN A 158 -6.61 -6.34 11.30
N TYR A 159 -5.87 -5.23 11.18
CA TYR A 159 -4.92 -4.78 12.19
C TYR A 159 -5.59 -4.05 13.36
N LEU A 160 -6.71 -3.36 13.09
CA LEU A 160 -7.51 -2.68 14.12
C LEU A 160 -8.43 -3.64 14.89
N SER A 161 -8.43 -4.93 14.55
CA SER A 161 -9.26 -5.89 15.27
C SER A 161 -8.85 -5.93 16.75
N ILE A 162 -9.85 -6.03 17.63
CA ILE A 162 -9.64 -6.14 19.09
C ILE A 162 -8.63 -7.24 19.40
N LYS A 163 -8.73 -8.39 18.73
CA LYS A 163 -7.81 -9.52 18.93
C LYS A 163 -6.35 -9.18 18.65
N ASN A 164 -6.08 -8.40 17.59
CA ASN A 164 -4.72 -8.00 17.26
C ASN A 164 -4.15 -7.04 18.29
N THR A 165 -4.94 -6.06 18.72
CA THR A 165 -4.54 -5.07 19.72
C THR A 165 -4.34 -5.73 21.10
N GLU A 166 -5.25 -6.60 21.52
CA GLU A 166 -5.13 -7.38 22.76
C GLU A 166 -3.86 -8.23 22.75
N ARG A 167 -3.58 -8.92 21.64
CA ARG A 167 -2.41 -9.76 21.51
C ARG A 167 -1.10 -8.98 21.64
N LEU A 168 -1.01 -7.79 21.03
CA LEU A 168 0.14 -6.92 21.18
C LEU A 168 0.36 -6.47 22.64
N VAL A 169 -0.71 -6.06 23.30
CA VAL A 169 -0.67 -5.61 24.70
C VAL A 169 -0.27 -6.76 25.64
N GLU A 170 -0.81 -7.98 25.44
CA GLU A 170 -0.47 -9.17 26.23
C GLU A 170 1.03 -9.48 26.24
N VAL A 171 1.71 -9.24 25.12
CA VAL A 171 3.15 -9.53 24.98
C VAL A 171 4.03 -8.28 25.20
N GLY A 172 3.42 -7.17 25.66
CA GLY A 172 4.15 -5.94 25.95
C GLY A 172 4.65 -5.18 24.73
N ILE A 173 3.99 -5.36 23.58
CA ILE A 173 4.29 -4.64 22.33
C ILE A 173 3.35 -3.43 22.19
N ASP A 174 3.89 -2.28 21.94
CA ASP A 174 3.16 -1.05 21.77
C ASP A 174 2.52 -0.96 20.38
N PRO A 175 1.18 -0.92 20.24
CA PRO A 175 0.56 -0.73 18.94
C PRO A 175 0.69 0.71 18.44
N SER A 176 0.91 0.85 17.14
CA SER A 176 0.94 2.12 16.41
C SER A 176 0.22 1.95 15.08
N VAL A 177 -0.58 2.92 14.68
CA VAL A 177 -1.38 2.86 13.45
C VAL A 177 -1.22 4.13 12.65
N GLY A 178 -0.98 3.97 11.34
CA GLY A 178 -0.82 5.08 10.42
C GLY A 178 -2.08 5.93 10.25
N ARG A 179 -1.92 7.12 9.68
CA ARG A 179 -3.02 8.05 9.44
C ARG A 179 -3.84 7.66 8.22
N VAL A 180 -5.10 8.08 8.18
CA VAL A 180 -5.99 7.81 7.04
C VAL A 180 -5.47 8.47 5.77
N GLY A 181 -5.21 7.65 4.74
CA GLY A 181 -4.85 8.14 3.40
C GLY A 181 -3.40 8.54 3.22
N ASP A 182 -2.51 8.20 4.15
CA ASP A 182 -1.09 8.45 4.03
C ASP A 182 -0.39 7.25 3.36
N SER A 183 -0.10 7.38 2.07
CA SER A 183 0.62 6.36 1.30
C SER A 183 2.10 6.23 1.69
N TYR A 184 2.63 7.18 2.48
CA TYR A 184 4.02 7.13 2.95
C TYR A 184 4.19 6.29 4.21
N ASP A 185 3.10 6.01 4.93
CA ASP A 185 3.13 5.29 6.20
C ASP A 185 3.60 3.82 6.04
N ASN A 186 3.65 3.33 4.81
CA ASN A 186 4.03 1.95 4.55
C ASN A 186 5.08 1.77 3.43
N ALA A 187 5.85 2.81 3.13
CA ALA A 187 6.84 2.79 2.04
C ALA A 187 7.84 1.62 2.15
N LEU A 188 8.22 1.21 3.36
CA LEU A 188 9.09 0.05 3.58
C LEU A 188 8.38 -1.26 3.20
N ALA A 189 7.13 -1.41 3.59
CA ALA A 189 6.32 -2.58 3.22
C ALA A 189 6.05 -2.63 1.72
N GLU A 190 5.78 -1.48 1.09
CA GLU A 190 5.62 -1.36 -0.38
C GLU A 190 6.90 -1.79 -1.11
N CYS A 191 8.08 -1.42 -0.62
CA CYS A 191 9.35 -1.86 -1.19
C CYS A 191 9.51 -3.39 -1.14
N VAL A 192 9.08 -4.02 -0.05
CA VAL A 192 9.11 -5.49 0.08
C VAL A 192 8.10 -6.13 -0.86
N ILE A 193 6.89 -5.59 -0.97
CA ILE A 193 5.85 -6.05 -1.90
C ILE A 193 6.33 -5.97 -3.35
N ASP A 194 6.97 -4.85 -3.74
CA ASP A 194 7.54 -4.66 -5.07
C ASP A 194 8.63 -5.71 -5.37
N LEU A 195 9.44 -6.04 -4.37
CA LEU A 195 10.46 -7.07 -4.49
C LEU A 195 9.84 -8.46 -4.73
N PHE A 196 8.75 -8.79 -4.04
CA PHE A 196 7.97 -10.02 -4.26
C PHE A 196 7.32 -10.05 -5.65
N GLY A 197 6.77 -8.94 -6.10
CA GLY A 197 6.12 -8.83 -7.41
C GLY A 197 7.08 -8.92 -8.60
N ARG A 198 8.34 -8.55 -8.41
CA ARG A 198 9.37 -8.58 -9.45
C ARG A 198 10.17 -9.89 -9.52
N THR A 199 10.00 -10.78 -8.55
CA THR A 199 10.75 -12.05 -8.48
C THR A 199 9.80 -13.24 -8.66
N PRO A 200 9.45 -13.64 -9.90
CA PRO A 200 8.51 -14.73 -10.16
C PRO A 200 8.94 -16.08 -9.53
N ASN A 201 10.24 -16.23 -9.30
CA ASN A 201 10.83 -17.49 -8.77
C ASN A 201 10.78 -17.63 -7.23
N LEU A 202 10.47 -16.57 -6.47
CA LEU A 202 10.38 -16.69 -5.02
C LEU A 202 9.04 -17.32 -4.59
N LEU A 203 7.98 -17.09 -5.34
CA LEU A 203 6.66 -17.69 -5.10
C LEU A 203 6.66 -19.22 -5.27
N TRP A 204 7.56 -19.77 -6.11
CA TRP A 204 7.71 -21.21 -6.30
C TRP A 204 8.32 -21.93 -5.10
N ARG A 205 9.12 -21.24 -4.28
CA ARG A 205 9.75 -21.86 -3.09
C ARG A 205 8.86 -21.92 -1.87
N VAL A 206 7.79 -21.11 -1.82
CA VAL A 206 6.88 -21.03 -0.66
C VAL A 206 5.74 -22.05 -0.75
N GLY A 207 5.45 -22.61 -1.92
CA GLY A 207 4.29 -23.45 -2.16
C GLY A 207 4.55 -24.91 -2.54
N HIS A 208 5.80 -25.36 -2.65
CA HIS A 208 6.08 -26.76 -2.95
C HIS A 208 6.55 -27.50 -1.69
N PRO A 209 5.79 -28.47 -1.17
CA PRO A 209 6.33 -29.44 -0.22
C PRO A 209 7.21 -30.41 -1.04
N SER A 210 8.46 -30.04 -1.30
CA SER A 210 9.46 -30.98 -1.74
C SER A 210 10.04 -31.70 -0.51
N GLY A 211 9.29 -32.66 -0.04
CA GLY A 211 9.75 -33.71 0.81
C GLY A 211 9.47 -35.01 0.07
N LEU A 212 10.44 -35.50 -0.65
CA LEU A 212 10.90 -36.90 -0.83
C LEU A 212 11.95 -36.86 -1.91
#